data_692222cf85f172a69bd9581ffa2ad9a3
#
_entry.id   692222cf85f172a69bd9581ffa2ad9a3
#
_cell.length_a   1.000
_cell.length_b   1.000
_cell.length_c   1.000
_cell.angle_alpha   90.00
_cell.angle_beta   90.00
_cell.angle_gamma   90.00
#
_symmetry.space_group_name_H-M   'P 1'
#
loop_
_entity.id
_entity.type
_entity.pdbx_description
1 polymer ?
#
loop_
_entity_poly.entity_id
_entity_poly.type
_entity_poly.pdbx_seq_one_letter_code
_entity_poly.pdbx_strand_id
1 'polypeptide(L)'
;MRKELVLPVTAAVSGAAGFFLRRWELASAFEADTGLPIPGMPATWALIALSAAAVLALALLCRGSHRVFPGGYDEAFSARGRTLYMAGMVAAAFLMVIAGALFLMELPQLYAEAKLQTKGTPMLGLLPRALLAVLALCSGWSLFQLGKNNYRGEGQGKYSSSLLIPAYTACMWLIVAYQARSGDPIILDYVYQLFAVIAAVLGSYFMAGFGFERAKTFRSAFFSLCAMYFILVTLADNHEPGFLALYLAFFLYFAASSAVLLYNARQPRGPRMPGKRLLKDTETEDLNREGTPDEG
;
A
#
# COMPACT_ATOMS: atom_id res chain seq x y z
N MET A 1 16.65 7.38 -18.23
CA MET A 1 16.73 6.98 -16.80
C MET A 1 15.86 5.75 -16.56
N ARG A 2 16.31 4.78 -15.76
CA ARG A 2 15.54 3.59 -15.38
C ARG A 2 14.60 3.94 -14.22
N LYS A 3 13.45 4.58 -14.53
CA LYS A 3 12.48 5.05 -13.51
C LYS A 3 12.01 3.93 -12.58
N GLU A 4 11.94 2.71 -13.09
CA GLU A 4 11.54 1.50 -12.34
C GLU A 4 12.46 1.17 -11.15
N LEU A 5 13.73 1.59 -11.21
CA LEU A 5 14.71 1.41 -10.13
C LEU A 5 14.92 2.70 -9.36
N VAL A 6 15.07 3.81 -10.09
CA VAL A 6 15.42 5.12 -9.49
C VAL A 6 14.34 5.58 -8.50
N LEU A 7 13.04 5.48 -8.84
CA LEU A 7 11.98 5.98 -7.98
C LEU A 7 11.84 5.20 -6.66
N PRO A 8 11.74 3.85 -6.65
CA PRO A 8 11.71 3.11 -5.38
C PRO A 8 12.99 3.29 -4.55
N VAL A 9 14.16 3.36 -5.20
CA VAL A 9 15.44 3.62 -4.50
C VAL A 9 15.45 5.03 -3.91
N THR A 10 15.00 6.05 -4.65
CA THR A 10 14.90 7.42 -4.12
C THR A 10 13.96 7.46 -2.90
N ALA A 11 12.79 6.83 -2.96
CA ALA A 11 11.87 6.75 -1.83
C ALA A 11 12.51 6.04 -0.63
N ALA A 12 13.23 4.93 -0.86
CA ALA A 12 13.89 4.19 0.20
C ALA A 12 15.06 4.97 0.82
N VAL A 13 15.92 5.59 0.00
CA VAL A 13 17.07 6.37 0.49
C VAL A 13 16.61 7.63 1.24
N SER A 14 15.66 8.38 0.68
CA SER A 14 15.11 9.56 1.38
C SER A 14 14.36 9.15 2.65
N GLY A 15 13.66 8.02 2.66
CA GLY A 15 13.00 7.47 3.83
C GLY A 15 14.00 7.04 4.92
N ALA A 16 15.11 6.40 4.52
CA ALA A 16 16.19 6.07 5.46
C ALA A 16 16.81 7.33 6.07
N ALA A 17 17.07 8.38 5.27
CA ALA A 17 17.50 9.68 5.80
C ALA A 17 16.47 10.27 6.77
N GLY A 18 15.18 10.17 6.43
CA GLY A 18 14.07 10.58 7.30
C GLY A 18 14.01 9.81 8.60
N PHE A 19 14.30 8.50 8.58
CA PHE A 19 14.41 7.67 9.80
C PHE A 19 15.47 8.23 10.77
N PHE A 20 16.66 8.55 10.28
CA PHE A 20 17.72 9.11 11.14
C PHE A 20 17.37 10.50 11.66
N LEU A 21 16.75 11.35 10.83
CA LEU A 21 16.28 12.66 11.28
C LEU A 21 15.16 12.55 12.32
N ARG A 22 14.25 11.57 12.16
CA ARG A 22 13.18 11.32 13.15
C ARG A 22 13.76 10.83 14.48
N ARG A 23 14.78 9.96 14.43
CA ARG A 23 15.50 9.55 15.64
C ARG A 23 16.17 10.72 16.32
N TRP A 24 16.76 11.64 15.56
CA TRP A 24 17.33 12.87 16.12
C TRP A 24 16.25 13.78 16.71
N GLU A 25 15.11 13.94 16.03
CA GLU A 25 13.97 14.72 16.53
C GLU A 25 13.44 14.14 17.86
N LEU A 26 13.20 12.83 17.93
CA LEU A 26 12.74 12.17 19.14
C LEU A 26 13.72 12.31 20.32
N ALA A 27 15.00 12.36 20.03
CA ALA A 27 16.04 12.51 21.07
C ALA A 27 16.25 13.96 21.55
N SER A 28 15.89 14.99 20.77
CA SER A 28 16.26 16.38 21.04
C SER A 28 15.12 17.38 21.05
N ALA A 29 13.99 17.06 20.43
CA ALA A 29 12.89 18.01 20.20
C ALA A 29 11.71 17.85 21.16
N PHE A 30 11.81 16.91 22.12
CA PHE A 30 10.78 16.68 23.13
C PHE A 30 11.38 16.84 24.54
N GLU A 31 10.61 17.43 25.44
CA GLU A 31 10.97 17.53 26.85
C GLU A 31 10.95 16.14 27.51
N ALA A 32 11.97 15.82 28.28
CA ALA A 32 12.09 14.49 28.91
C ALA A 32 11.00 14.22 29.96
N ASP A 33 10.53 15.26 30.64
CA ASP A 33 9.58 15.15 31.76
C ASP A 33 8.13 15.15 31.31
N THR A 34 7.79 15.98 30.29
CA THR A 34 6.41 16.21 29.85
C THR A 34 6.07 15.56 28.52
N GLY A 35 7.07 15.19 27.73
CA GLY A 35 6.91 14.72 26.36
C GLY A 35 6.42 15.80 25.38
N LEU A 36 6.35 17.07 25.82
CA LEU A 36 5.91 18.17 24.99
C LEU A 36 6.97 18.57 23.96
N PRO A 37 6.57 18.93 22.72
CA PRO A 37 7.51 19.37 21.72
C PRO A 37 8.10 20.74 22.07
N ILE A 38 9.43 20.86 21.95
CA ILE A 38 10.15 22.11 22.16
C ILE A 38 10.05 22.96 20.88
N PRO A 39 9.45 24.18 20.94
CA PRO A 39 9.29 25.00 19.76
C PRO A 39 10.61 25.41 19.11
N GLY A 40 10.67 25.41 17.78
CA GLY A 40 11.83 25.94 17.03
C GLY A 40 13.05 25.01 16.93
N MET A 41 12.93 23.74 17.36
CA MET A 41 14.05 22.80 17.29
C MET A 41 14.48 22.53 15.85
N PRO A 42 15.81 22.57 15.56
CA PRO A 42 16.34 22.35 14.20
C PRO A 42 16.02 20.98 13.63
N ALA A 43 15.94 19.95 14.47
CA ALA A 43 15.64 18.58 14.05
C ALA A 43 14.24 18.49 13.43
N THR A 44 13.23 19.11 14.05
CA THR A 44 11.85 19.16 13.55
C THR A 44 11.77 19.87 12.20
N TRP A 45 12.41 21.04 12.07
CA TRP A 45 12.44 21.77 10.80
C TRP A 45 13.19 21.01 9.69
N ALA A 46 14.30 20.35 10.02
CA ALA A 46 15.05 19.54 9.08
C ALA A 46 14.21 18.36 8.56
N LEU A 47 13.46 17.68 9.45
CA LEU A 47 12.60 16.57 9.05
C LEU A 47 11.40 17.02 8.20
N ILE A 48 10.77 18.15 8.56
CA ILE A 48 9.69 18.75 7.75
C ILE A 48 10.21 19.13 6.37
N ALA A 49 11.37 19.82 6.30
CA ALA A 49 11.97 20.23 5.03
C ALA A 49 12.32 19.01 4.15
N LEU A 50 12.94 17.96 4.74
CA LEU A 50 13.25 16.73 4.01
C LEU A 50 11.96 16.05 3.51
N SER A 51 10.93 15.98 4.34
CA SER A 51 9.63 15.34 3.97
C SER A 51 8.96 16.08 2.82
N ALA A 52 8.91 17.41 2.89
CA ALA A 52 8.37 18.25 1.82
C ALA A 52 9.18 18.09 0.52
N ALA A 53 10.51 18.11 0.61
CA ALA A 53 11.40 17.92 -0.54
C ALA A 53 11.26 16.52 -1.14
N ALA A 54 11.17 15.46 -0.32
CA ALA A 54 10.98 14.08 -0.78
C ALA A 54 9.64 13.91 -1.51
N VAL A 55 8.54 14.38 -0.94
CA VAL A 55 7.21 14.30 -1.57
C VAL A 55 7.19 15.08 -2.88
N LEU A 56 7.77 16.30 -2.92
CA LEU A 56 7.86 17.09 -4.14
C LEU A 56 8.72 16.40 -5.20
N ALA A 57 9.88 15.88 -4.82
CA ALA A 57 10.76 15.15 -5.73
C ALA A 57 10.08 13.91 -6.30
N LEU A 58 9.40 13.11 -5.47
CA LEU A 58 8.62 11.95 -5.93
C LEU A 58 7.48 12.36 -6.88
N ALA A 59 6.78 13.47 -6.61
CA ALA A 59 5.74 13.99 -7.49
C ALA A 59 6.31 14.40 -8.85
N LEU A 60 7.44 15.13 -8.87
CA LEU A 60 8.09 15.57 -10.09
C LEU A 60 8.66 14.39 -10.91
N LEU A 61 9.29 13.41 -10.24
CA LEU A 61 9.85 12.23 -10.89
C LEU A 61 8.74 11.30 -11.45
N CYS A 62 7.59 11.21 -10.79
CA CYS A 62 6.42 10.47 -11.28
C CYS A 62 5.73 11.20 -12.44
N ARG A 63 5.95 12.51 -12.64
CA ARG A 63 5.42 13.25 -13.80
C ARG A 63 5.88 12.58 -15.08
N GLY A 64 4.95 12.39 -16.02
CA GLY A 64 5.22 11.67 -17.27
C GLY A 64 5.02 10.15 -17.20
N SER A 65 4.62 9.59 -16.05
CA SER A 65 4.19 8.18 -15.92
C SER A 65 2.67 8.06 -16.11
N HIS A 66 2.14 8.65 -17.20
CA HIS A 66 0.70 8.67 -17.51
C HIS A 66 0.30 7.58 -18.52
N ARG A 67 0.87 6.38 -18.41
CA ARG A 67 0.49 5.28 -19.29
C ARG A 67 -0.91 4.77 -18.93
N VAL A 68 -1.73 4.61 -19.96
CA VAL A 68 -2.99 3.87 -19.88
C VAL A 68 -2.70 2.41 -20.25
N PHE A 69 -3.20 1.49 -19.44
CA PHE A 69 -3.08 0.05 -19.65
C PHE A 69 -4.43 -0.51 -20.09
N PRO A 70 -4.65 -0.77 -21.41
CA PRO A 70 -5.93 -1.33 -21.90
C PRO A 70 -6.25 -2.70 -21.33
N GLY A 71 -5.22 -3.52 -21.03
CA GLY A 71 -5.35 -4.82 -20.39
C GLY A 71 -5.56 -4.75 -18.87
N GLY A 72 -5.75 -3.55 -18.30
CA GLY A 72 -6.03 -3.35 -16.87
C GLY A 72 -4.88 -3.80 -15.99
N TYR A 73 -5.25 -4.51 -14.90
CA TYR A 73 -4.30 -4.96 -13.88
C TYR A 73 -3.25 -5.94 -14.43
N ASP A 74 -3.66 -6.88 -15.28
CA ASP A 74 -2.78 -7.92 -15.82
C ASP A 74 -1.64 -7.35 -16.68
N GLU A 75 -1.90 -6.29 -17.41
CA GLU A 75 -0.88 -5.59 -18.19
C GLU A 75 0.00 -4.72 -17.30
N ALA A 76 -0.60 -3.99 -16.37
CA ALA A 76 0.11 -3.04 -15.51
C ALA A 76 1.08 -3.73 -14.54
N PHE A 77 0.70 -4.87 -13.99
CA PHE A 77 1.47 -5.60 -12.98
C PHE A 77 2.05 -6.93 -13.48
N SER A 78 2.13 -7.14 -14.79
CA SER A 78 2.79 -8.32 -15.37
C SER A 78 4.25 -8.41 -14.91
N ALA A 79 4.58 -9.48 -14.20
CA ALA A 79 5.91 -9.74 -13.66
C ALA A 79 6.45 -11.12 -14.04
N ARG A 80 6.12 -11.58 -15.26
CA ARG A 80 6.50 -12.93 -15.73
C ARG A 80 7.99 -13.21 -15.56
N GLY A 81 8.31 -14.25 -14.79
CA GLY A 81 9.69 -14.70 -14.56
C GLY A 81 10.55 -13.77 -13.70
N ARG A 82 9.99 -12.74 -13.07
CA ARG A 82 10.73 -11.83 -12.19
C ARG A 82 10.75 -12.34 -10.75
N THR A 83 11.81 -13.07 -10.43
CA THR A 83 12.00 -13.67 -9.09
C THR A 83 12.01 -12.64 -7.97
N LEU A 84 12.62 -11.46 -8.18
CA LEU A 84 12.67 -10.38 -7.17
C LEU A 84 11.28 -9.86 -6.81
N TYR A 85 10.39 -9.70 -7.81
CA TYR A 85 9.00 -9.32 -7.55
C TYR A 85 8.29 -10.39 -6.72
N MET A 86 8.41 -11.65 -7.13
CA MET A 86 7.77 -12.76 -6.40
C MET A 86 8.29 -12.87 -4.98
N ALA A 87 9.61 -12.76 -4.77
CA ALA A 87 10.22 -12.77 -3.44
C ALA A 87 9.68 -11.63 -2.56
N GLY A 88 9.57 -10.41 -3.10
CA GLY A 88 9.01 -9.27 -2.39
C GLY A 88 7.54 -9.47 -2.01
N MET A 89 6.72 -10.01 -2.92
CA MET A 89 5.30 -10.28 -2.64
C MET A 89 5.11 -11.41 -1.61
N VAL A 90 5.93 -12.46 -1.67
CA VAL A 90 5.91 -13.55 -0.68
C VAL A 90 6.33 -13.05 0.70
N ALA A 91 7.41 -12.25 0.77
CA ALA A 91 7.85 -11.66 2.03
C ALA A 91 6.80 -10.70 2.61
N ALA A 92 6.16 -9.87 1.79
CA ALA A 92 5.05 -9.01 2.20
C ALA A 92 3.86 -9.83 2.72
N ALA A 93 3.49 -10.90 2.02
CA ALA A 93 2.41 -11.80 2.43
C ALA A 93 2.72 -12.47 3.78
N PHE A 94 3.94 -12.95 3.96
CA PHE A 94 4.38 -13.58 5.20
C PHE A 94 4.34 -12.60 6.38
N LEU A 95 4.85 -11.40 6.21
CA LEU A 95 4.79 -10.35 7.24
C LEU A 95 3.35 -9.92 7.56
N MET A 96 2.45 -9.89 6.57
CA MET A 96 1.02 -9.65 6.81
C MET A 96 0.40 -10.72 7.71
N VAL A 97 0.73 -11.99 7.45
CA VAL A 97 0.26 -13.11 8.30
C VAL A 97 0.82 -13.01 9.71
N ILE A 98 2.12 -12.68 9.85
CA ILE A 98 2.73 -12.43 11.16
C ILE A 98 2.01 -11.29 11.89
N ALA A 99 1.78 -10.15 11.22
CA ALA A 99 1.07 -9.02 11.82
C ALA A 99 -0.33 -9.42 12.32
N GLY A 100 -1.10 -10.11 11.48
CA GLY A 100 -2.43 -10.60 11.85
C GLY A 100 -2.41 -11.56 13.03
N ALA A 101 -1.44 -12.49 13.07
CA ALA A 101 -1.27 -13.42 14.17
C ALA A 101 -0.90 -12.70 15.49
N LEU A 102 0.03 -11.74 15.44
CA LEU A 102 0.42 -10.94 16.60
C LEU A 102 -0.77 -10.15 17.15
N PHE A 103 -1.55 -9.47 16.28
CA PHE A 103 -2.75 -8.77 16.72
C PHE A 103 -3.77 -9.71 17.38
N LEU A 104 -3.97 -10.93 16.86
CA LEU A 104 -4.85 -11.92 17.50
C LEU A 104 -4.33 -12.36 18.86
N MET A 105 -3.02 -12.52 19.01
CA MET A 105 -2.39 -12.92 20.29
C MET A 105 -2.49 -11.83 21.36
N GLU A 106 -2.53 -10.56 20.97
CA GLU A 106 -2.68 -9.41 21.88
C GLU A 106 -4.12 -9.19 22.35
N LEU A 107 -5.14 -9.63 21.58
CA LEU A 107 -6.55 -9.38 21.88
C LEU A 107 -6.99 -9.84 23.30
N PRO A 108 -6.58 -11.00 23.82
CA PRO A 108 -6.98 -11.42 25.18
C PRO A 108 -6.46 -10.50 26.27
N GLN A 109 -5.23 -10.00 26.12
CA GLN A 109 -4.62 -9.05 27.06
C GLN A 109 -5.34 -7.70 27.04
N LEU A 110 -5.56 -7.16 25.83
CA LEU A 110 -6.30 -5.92 25.65
C LEU A 110 -7.75 -6.01 26.17
N TYR A 111 -8.38 -7.18 26.02
CA TYR A 111 -9.72 -7.40 26.57
C TYR A 111 -9.70 -7.38 28.10
N ALA A 112 -8.70 -8.02 28.73
CA ALA A 112 -8.56 -8.02 30.18
C ALA A 112 -8.33 -6.60 30.73
N GLU A 113 -7.46 -5.82 30.08
CA GLU A 113 -7.19 -4.42 30.43
C GLU A 113 -8.45 -3.53 30.26
N ALA A 114 -9.13 -3.63 29.13
CA ALA A 114 -10.35 -2.87 28.85
C ALA A 114 -11.47 -3.18 29.84
N LYS A 115 -11.58 -4.43 30.32
CA LYS A 115 -12.54 -4.84 31.34
C LYS A 115 -12.26 -4.20 32.71
N LEU A 116 -11.02 -3.92 33.03
CA LEU A 116 -10.64 -3.25 34.27
C LEU A 116 -10.90 -1.74 34.23
N GLN A 117 -10.78 -1.11 33.05
CA GLN A 117 -10.85 0.33 32.88
C GLN A 117 -12.26 0.86 32.56
N THR A 118 -13.14 0.06 31.97
CA THR A 118 -14.42 0.53 31.45
C THR A 118 -15.61 -0.16 32.11
N LYS A 119 -16.59 0.63 32.60
CA LYS A 119 -17.90 0.13 33.10
C LYS A 119 -18.86 -0.33 31.98
N GLY A 120 -18.45 -0.24 30.69
CA GLY A 120 -19.28 -0.60 29.52
C GLY A 120 -18.87 -1.94 28.88
N THR A 121 -19.28 -2.15 27.64
CA THR A 121 -18.92 -3.34 26.83
C THR A 121 -17.53 -3.15 26.23
N PRO A 122 -16.46 -3.73 26.79
CA PRO A 122 -15.08 -3.55 26.31
C PRO A 122 -14.91 -4.11 24.87
N MET A 123 -15.79 -5.01 24.48
CA MET A 123 -15.73 -5.69 23.19
C MET A 123 -15.92 -4.75 21.99
N LEU A 124 -16.71 -3.68 22.14
CA LEU A 124 -16.98 -2.73 21.06
C LEU A 124 -15.73 -1.89 20.70
N GLY A 125 -14.94 -1.51 21.70
CA GLY A 125 -13.67 -0.76 21.51
C GLY A 125 -12.57 -1.61 20.84
N LEU A 126 -12.59 -2.93 21.04
CA LEU A 126 -11.61 -3.84 20.47
C LEU A 126 -11.98 -4.35 19.07
N LEU A 127 -13.23 -4.15 18.64
CA LEU A 127 -13.71 -4.61 17.33
C LEU A 127 -12.83 -4.15 16.15
N PRO A 128 -12.39 -2.89 16.04
CA PRO A 128 -11.53 -2.45 14.94
C PRO A 128 -10.19 -3.20 14.91
N ARG A 129 -9.59 -3.47 16.09
CA ARG A 129 -8.32 -4.21 16.16
C ARG A 129 -8.49 -5.68 15.79
N ALA A 130 -9.58 -6.31 16.20
CA ALA A 130 -9.93 -7.67 15.80
C ALA A 130 -10.19 -7.78 14.29
N LEU A 131 -10.91 -6.81 13.71
CA LEU A 131 -11.12 -6.74 12.26
C LEU A 131 -9.82 -6.52 11.51
N LEU A 132 -8.91 -5.67 12.02
CA LEU A 132 -7.59 -5.46 11.44
C LEU A 132 -6.79 -6.77 11.41
N ALA A 133 -6.82 -7.55 12.49
CA ALA A 133 -6.14 -8.83 12.58
C ALA A 133 -6.63 -9.81 11.49
N VAL A 134 -7.95 -9.97 11.36
CA VAL A 134 -8.55 -10.85 10.33
C VAL A 134 -8.23 -10.35 8.92
N LEU A 135 -8.36 -9.05 8.68
CA LEU A 135 -8.05 -8.45 7.38
C LEU A 135 -6.57 -8.59 7.02
N ALA A 136 -5.65 -8.49 8.00
CA ALA A 136 -4.22 -8.70 7.76
C ALA A 136 -3.94 -10.15 7.33
N LEU A 137 -4.55 -11.16 7.97
CA LEU A 137 -4.45 -12.56 7.54
C LEU A 137 -4.99 -12.76 6.12
N CYS A 138 -6.17 -12.23 5.83
CA CYS A 138 -6.77 -12.29 4.49
C CYS A 138 -5.89 -11.58 3.45
N SER A 139 -5.26 -10.45 3.82
CA SER A 139 -4.34 -9.73 2.95
C SER A 139 -3.07 -10.52 2.67
N GLY A 140 -2.53 -11.23 3.65
CA GLY A 140 -1.39 -12.12 3.43
C GLY A 140 -1.70 -13.16 2.35
N TRP A 141 -2.84 -13.83 2.44
CA TRP A 141 -3.29 -14.77 1.41
C TRP A 141 -3.48 -14.09 0.04
N SER A 142 -4.13 -12.92 0.04
CA SER A 142 -4.38 -12.14 -1.17
C SER A 142 -3.08 -11.72 -1.88
N LEU A 143 -2.10 -11.18 -1.13
CA LEU A 143 -0.79 -10.77 -1.68
C LEU A 143 -0.01 -11.95 -2.26
N PHE A 144 -0.08 -13.11 -1.60
CA PHE A 144 0.53 -14.33 -2.13
C PHE A 144 -0.10 -14.76 -3.46
N GLN A 145 -1.42 -14.76 -3.55
CA GLN A 145 -2.15 -15.09 -4.77
C GLN A 145 -1.85 -14.09 -5.91
N LEU A 146 -1.86 -12.79 -5.60
CA LEU A 146 -1.53 -11.74 -6.57
C LEU A 146 -0.09 -11.91 -7.07
N GLY A 147 0.87 -12.13 -6.16
CA GLY A 147 2.27 -12.36 -6.50
C GLY A 147 2.45 -13.56 -7.42
N LYS A 148 1.84 -14.70 -7.06
CA LYS A 148 1.88 -15.94 -7.86
C LYS A 148 1.29 -15.75 -9.26
N ASN A 149 0.11 -15.14 -9.34
CA ASN A 149 -0.59 -14.97 -10.61
C ASN A 149 0.15 -13.99 -11.54
N ASN A 150 0.65 -12.87 -11.02
CA ASN A 150 1.45 -11.91 -11.78
C ASN A 150 2.79 -12.52 -12.27
N TYR A 151 3.41 -13.38 -11.45
CA TYR A 151 4.64 -14.08 -11.79
C TYR A 151 4.42 -15.12 -12.89
N ARG A 152 3.33 -15.89 -12.83
CA ARG A 152 2.97 -16.89 -13.82
C ARG A 152 2.31 -16.30 -15.08
N GLY A 153 1.71 -15.12 -14.97
CA GLY A 153 0.93 -14.51 -16.03
C GLY A 153 -0.41 -15.21 -16.26
N GLU A 154 -0.95 -15.87 -15.24
CA GLU A 154 -2.19 -16.67 -15.30
C GLU A 154 -3.44 -15.86 -14.94
N GLY A 155 -3.31 -14.57 -14.72
CA GLY A 155 -4.39 -13.74 -14.28
C GLY A 155 -5.34 -13.30 -15.39
N GLN A 156 -6.46 -13.87 -15.49
CA GLN A 156 -7.52 -13.57 -16.45
C GLN A 156 -8.60 -12.67 -15.85
N GLY A 157 -8.26 -11.49 -15.33
CA GLY A 157 -9.24 -10.49 -14.86
C GLY A 157 -10.01 -10.84 -13.58
N LYS A 158 -9.65 -11.90 -12.86
CA LYS A 158 -10.31 -12.35 -11.61
C LYS A 158 -9.73 -11.76 -10.33
N TYR A 159 -9.16 -10.55 -10.39
CA TYR A 159 -8.39 -9.98 -9.27
C TYR A 159 -9.14 -8.97 -8.41
N SER A 160 -10.31 -8.53 -8.80
CA SER A 160 -10.98 -7.38 -8.16
C SER A 160 -11.08 -7.54 -6.64
N SER A 161 -11.54 -8.71 -6.16
CA SER A 161 -11.65 -8.97 -4.71
C SER A 161 -10.29 -9.04 -4.02
N SER A 162 -9.31 -9.72 -4.62
CA SER A 162 -7.97 -9.85 -4.04
C SER A 162 -7.24 -8.52 -3.93
N LEU A 163 -7.45 -7.57 -4.84
CA LEU A 163 -6.87 -6.24 -4.79
C LEU A 163 -7.50 -5.34 -3.74
N LEU A 164 -8.78 -5.56 -3.41
CA LEU A 164 -9.49 -4.76 -2.41
C LEU A 164 -9.09 -5.12 -0.98
N ILE A 165 -8.70 -6.37 -0.69
CA ILE A 165 -8.40 -6.82 0.66
C ILE A 165 -7.26 -6.00 1.30
N PRO A 166 -6.08 -5.78 0.65
CA PRO A 166 -5.05 -4.90 1.19
C PRO A 166 -5.52 -3.45 1.39
N ALA A 167 -6.41 -2.94 0.52
CA ALA A 167 -6.96 -1.61 0.68
C ALA A 167 -7.89 -1.51 1.92
N TYR A 168 -8.74 -2.51 2.15
CA TYR A 168 -9.55 -2.58 3.36
C TYR A 168 -8.71 -2.74 4.63
N THR A 169 -7.62 -3.52 4.56
CA THR A 169 -6.67 -3.62 5.67
C THR A 169 -6.04 -2.28 5.99
N ALA A 170 -5.62 -1.52 4.98
CA ALA A 170 -5.07 -0.18 5.18
C ALA A 170 -6.13 0.80 5.75
N CYS A 171 -7.40 0.74 5.30
CA CYS A 171 -8.49 1.53 5.86
C CYS A 171 -8.76 1.19 7.33
N MET A 172 -8.79 -0.10 7.67
CA MET A 172 -8.98 -0.52 9.06
C MET A 172 -7.78 -0.15 9.93
N TRP A 173 -6.57 -0.24 9.38
CA TRP A 173 -5.37 0.25 10.05
C TRP A 173 -5.44 1.75 10.36
N LEU A 174 -5.95 2.57 9.42
CA LEU A 174 -6.15 3.99 9.67
C LEU A 174 -7.14 4.24 10.83
N ILE A 175 -8.22 3.49 10.90
CA ILE A 175 -9.20 3.58 11.99
C ILE A 175 -8.54 3.24 13.34
N VAL A 176 -7.79 2.12 13.40
CA VAL A 176 -7.10 1.69 14.62
C VAL A 176 -6.03 2.70 15.03
N ALA A 177 -5.22 3.20 14.09
CA ALA A 177 -4.21 4.21 14.35
C ALA A 177 -4.82 5.52 14.87
N TYR A 178 -5.93 5.96 14.29
CA TYR A 178 -6.66 7.15 14.76
C TYR A 178 -7.24 6.94 16.16
N GLN A 179 -7.88 5.80 16.43
CA GLN A 179 -8.42 5.50 17.76
C GLN A 179 -7.35 5.48 18.84
N ALA A 180 -6.18 4.90 18.56
CA ALA A 180 -5.07 4.85 19.50
C ALA A 180 -4.51 6.23 19.86
N ARG A 181 -4.65 7.21 18.96
CA ARG A 181 -4.10 8.57 19.11
C ARG A 181 -5.17 9.65 19.35
N SER A 182 -6.46 9.29 19.37
CA SER A 182 -7.55 10.27 19.48
C SER A 182 -7.55 11.06 20.79
N GLY A 183 -6.91 10.55 21.85
CA GLY A 183 -6.74 11.22 23.14
C GLY A 183 -5.41 11.94 23.31
N ASP A 184 -4.49 11.86 22.33
CA ASP A 184 -3.16 12.44 22.40
C ASP A 184 -3.16 13.86 21.79
N PRO A 185 -2.93 14.92 22.57
CA PRO A 185 -2.90 16.29 22.06
C PRO A 185 -1.62 16.62 21.28
N ILE A 186 -0.58 15.76 21.35
CA ILE A 186 0.74 16.04 20.77
C ILE A 186 0.82 15.47 19.35
N ILE A 187 0.30 16.21 18.37
CA ILE A 187 0.26 15.78 16.96
C ILE A 187 1.65 15.46 16.41
N LEU A 188 2.68 16.17 16.83
CA LEU A 188 4.06 15.98 16.34
C LEU A 188 4.60 14.58 16.66
N ASP A 189 4.11 13.94 17.72
CA ASP A 189 4.52 12.59 18.11
C ASP A 189 4.09 11.53 17.08
N TYR A 190 2.93 11.68 16.46
CA TYR A 190 2.33 10.66 15.60
C TYR A 190 1.99 11.09 14.16
N VAL A 191 2.32 12.32 13.76
CA VAL A 191 1.95 12.85 12.43
C VAL A 191 2.53 12.02 11.29
N TYR A 192 3.77 11.55 11.41
CA TYR A 192 4.42 10.72 10.39
C TYR A 192 3.79 9.33 10.30
N GLN A 193 3.34 8.78 11.44
CA GLN A 193 2.54 7.55 11.47
C GLN A 193 1.25 7.72 10.66
N LEU A 194 0.52 8.81 10.88
CA LEU A 194 -0.70 9.08 10.11
C LEU A 194 -0.43 9.25 8.62
N PHE A 195 0.62 9.99 8.25
CA PHE A 195 0.99 10.15 6.84
C PHE A 195 1.36 8.81 6.19
N ALA A 196 2.06 7.92 6.89
CA ALA A 196 2.38 6.58 6.40
C ALA A 196 1.10 5.79 6.12
N VAL A 197 0.16 5.76 7.06
CA VAL A 197 -1.08 5.00 6.92
C VAL A 197 -1.99 5.61 5.86
N ILE A 198 -2.16 6.94 5.82
CA ILE A 198 -2.95 7.63 4.78
C ILE A 198 -2.36 7.35 3.38
N ALA A 199 -1.04 7.43 3.23
CA ALA A 199 -0.38 7.13 1.97
C ALA A 199 -0.56 5.65 1.59
N ALA A 200 -0.55 4.72 2.57
CA ALA A 200 -0.81 3.30 2.34
C ALA A 200 -2.25 3.04 1.88
N VAL A 201 -3.24 3.72 2.48
CA VAL A 201 -4.65 3.67 2.04
C VAL A 201 -4.77 4.13 0.60
N LEU A 202 -4.22 5.31 0.27
CA LEU A 202 -4.31 5.87 -1.07
C LEU A 202 -3.54 5.04 -2.10
N GLY A 203 -2.35 4.54 -1.75
CA GLY A 203 -1.55 3.65 -2.59
C GLY A 203 -2.31 2.36 -2.93
N SER A 204 -2.85 1.68 -1.92
CA SER A 204 -3.65 0.46 -2.09
C SER A 204 -4.94 0.72 -2.88
N TYR A 205 -5.64 1.82 -2.61
CA TYR A 205 -6.84 2.23 -3.33
C TYR A 205 -6.58 2.43 -4.83
N PHE A 206 -5.52 3.20 -5.18
CA PHE A 206 -5.19 3.43 -6.59
C PHE A 206 -4.64 2.17 -7.28
N MET A 207 -3.98 1.26 -6.55
CA MET A 207 -3.61 -0.05 -7.10
C MET A 207 -4.85 -0.92 -7.35
N ALA A 208 -5.80 -0.97 -6.43
CA ALA A 208 -7.06 -1.67 -6.63
C ALA A 208 -7.85 -1.13 -7.83
N GLY A 209 -7.75 0.17 -8.09
CA GLY A 209 -8.40 0.83 -9.23
C GLY A 209 -8.05 0.23 -10.60
N PHE A 210 -6.90 -0.44 -10.74
CA PHE A 210 -6.55 -1.15 -11.98
C PHE A 210 -7.44 -2.36 -12.25
N GLY A 211 -7.95 -3.01 -11.21
CA GLY A 211 -8.89 -4.13 -11.34
C GLY A 211 -10.33 -3.69 -11.71
N PHE A 212 -10.63 -2.38 -11.64
CA PHE A 212 -11.95 -1.80 -11.89
C PHE A 212 -11.97 -0.80 -13.06
N GLU A 213 -11.07 -0.95 -14.02
CA GLU A 213 -10.95 -0.08 -15.21
C GLU A 213 -10.73 1.41 -14.89
N ARG A 214 -10.37 1.74 -13.65
CA ARG A 214 -10.07 3.11 -13.19
C ARG A 214 -8.57 3.33 -12.95
N ALA A 215 -7.75 2.76 -13.81
CA ALA A 215 -6.30 2.83 -13.71
C ALA A 215 -5.77 4.27 -13.76
N LYS A 216 -5.05 4.69 -12.72
CA LYS A 216 -4.37 5.99 -12.64
C LYS A 216 -2.91 5.77 -12.27
N THR A 217 -2.08 5.45 -13.26
CA THR A 217 -0.67 5.05 -13.10
C THR A 217 0.14 6.04 -12.27
N PHE A 218 0.02 7.36 -12.57
CA PHE A 218 0.71 8.40 -11.80
C PHE A 218 0.34 8.36 -10.31
N ARG A 219 -0.96 8.34 -10.00
CA ARG A 219 -1.43 8.38 -8.60
C ARG A 219 -1.04 7.11 -7.85
N SER A 220 -1.17 5.95 -8.49
CA SER A 220 -0.77 4.68 -7.89
C SER A 220 0.72 4.66 -7.57
N ALA A 221 1.59 5.02 -8.51
CA ALA A 221 3.02 5.09 -8.27
C ALA A 221 3.38 6.13 -7.20
N PHE A 222 2.83 7.34 -7.28
CA PHE A 222 3.12 8.42 -6.35
C PHE A 222 2.77 8.07 -4.90
N PHE A 223 1.53 7.65 -4.63
CA PHE A 223 1.12 7.33 -3.26
C PHE A 223 1.80 6.10 -2.71
N SER A 224 2.12 5.10 -3.54
CA SER A 224 2.91 3.95 -3.11
C SER A 224 4.33 4.34 -2.70
N LEU A 225 4.98 5.22 -3.44
CA LEU A 225 6.32 5.73 -3.11
C LEU A 225 6.30 6.65 -1.89
N CYS A 226 5.26 7.49 -1.73
CA CYS A 226 5.06 8.28 -0.51
C CYS A 226 4.84 7.37 0.72
N ALA A 227 4.05 6.29 0.57
CA ALA A 227 3.87 5.32 1.64
C ALA A 227 5.21 4.67 2.04
N MET A 228 6.05 4.29 1.07
CA MET A 228 7.38 3.75 1.35
C MET A 228 8.25 4.75 2.14
N TYR A 229 8.24 6.03 1.74
CA TYR A 229 8.97 7.09 2.43
C TYR A 229 8.50 7.25 3.88
N PHE A 230 7.21 7.47 4.10
CA PHE A 230 6.67 7.73 5.44
C PHE A 230 6.72 6.50 6.34
N ILE A 231 6.55 5.28 5.79
CA ILE A 231 6.76 4.04 6.54
C ILE A 231 8.17 4.00 7.11
N LEU A 232 9.21 4.27 6.31
CA LEU A 232 10.59 4.27 6.81
C LEU A 232 10.82 5.34 7.87
N VAL A 233 10.23 6.55 7.72
CA VAL A 233 10.35 7.61 8.72
C VAL A 233 9.75 7.17 10.05
N THR A 234 8.53 6.62 10.05
CA THR A 234 7.82 6.22 11.28
C THR A 234 8.39 4.96 11.93
N LEU A 235 9.21 4.16 11.22
CA LEU A 235 9.95 3.05 11.85
C LEU A 235 10.93 3.52 12.94
N ALA A 236 11.23 4.81 13.02
CA ALA A 236 12.02 5.39 14.10
C ALA A 236 11.24 5.50 15.42
N ASP A 237 9.91 5.53 15.34
CA ASP A 237 9.02 5.57 16.49
C ASP A 237 8.92 4.19 17.17
N ASN A 238 8.48 4.16 18.43
CA ASN A 238 8.24 2.91 19.11
C ASN A 238 6.90 2.29 18.67
N HIS A 239 6.99 1.14 18.00
CA HIS A 239 5.81 0.40 17.56
C HIS A 239 5.70 -0.95 18.23
N GLU A 240 4.48 -1.39 18.52
CA GLU A 240 4.18 -2.77 18.87
C GLU A 240 4.61 -3.72 17.73
N PRO A 241 5.05 -4.94 18.04
CA PRO A 241 5.57 -5.87 17.02
C PRO A 241 4.59 -6.16 15.88
N GLY A 242 3.28 -6.20 16.18
CA GLY A 242 2.24 -6.37 15.16
C GLY A 242 2.20 -5.24 14.13
N PHE A 243 2.29 -3.99 14.60
CA PHE A 243 2.35 -2.84 13.70
C PHE A 243 3.68 -2.76 12.94
N LEU A 244 4.80 -3.10 13.59
CA LEU A 244 6.10 -3.16 12.90
C LEU A 244 6.05 -4.13 11.72
N ALA A 245 5.52 -5.34 11.92
CA ALA A 245 5.34 -6.33 10.86
C ALA A 245 4.41 -5.79 9.74
N LEU A 246 3.34 -5.09 10.11
CA LEU A 246 2.40 -4.48 9.16
C LEU A 246 3.06 -3.37 8.31
N TYR A 247 3.86 -2.48 8.92
CA TYR A 247 4.63 -1.46 8.20
C TYR A 247 5.58 -2.08 7.19
N LEU A 248 6.35 -3.08 7.60
CA LEU A 248 7.30 -3.76 6.72
C LEU A 248 6.59 -4.53 5.59
N ALA A 249 5.43 -5.14 5.87
CA ALA A 249 4.62 -5.80 4.86
C ALA A 249 4.15 -4.82 3.77
N PHE A 250 3.58 -3.68 4.16
CA PHE A 250 3.16 -2.65 3.20
C PHE A 250 4.34 -2.02 2.46
N PHE A 251 5.47 -1.81 3.12
CA PHE A 251 6.69 -1.33 2.47
C PHE A 251 7.11 -2.26 1.32
N LEU A 252 7.22 -3.56 1.58
CA LEU A 252 7.60 -4.55 0.57
C LEU A 252 6.55 -4.68 -0.54
N TYR A 253 5.27 -4.66 -0.19
CA TYR A 253 4.18 -4.67 -1.15
C TYR A 253 4.28 -3.48 -2.12
N PHE A 254 4.45 -2.25 -1.61
CA PHE A 254 4.57 -1.06 -2.44
C PHE A 254 5.89 -1.04 -3.22
N ALA A 255 7.00 -1.48 -2.65
CA ALA A 255 8.28 -1.56 -3.34
C ALA A 255 8.21 -2.50 -4.54
N ALA A 256 7.70 -3.73 -4.35
CA ALA A 256 7.56 -4.70 -5.42
C ALA A 256 6.57 -4.23 -6.50
N SER A 257 5.38 -3.76 -6.10
CA SER A 257 4.32 -3.37 -7.03
C SER A 257 4.67 -2.10 -7.81
N SER A 258 5.23 -1.06 -7.15
CA SER A 258 5.62 0.17 -7.83
C SER A 258 6.77 -0.04 -8.83
N ALA A 259 7.74 -0.90 -8.51
CA ALA A 259 8.83 -1.22 -9.41
C ALA A 259 8.32 -1.90 -10.70
N VAL A 260 7.40 -2.86 -10.58
CA VAL A 260 6.80 -3.54 -11.75
C VAL A 260 5.90 -2.60 -12.54
N LEU A 261 5.05 -1.82 -11.87
CA LEU A 261 4.18 -0.83 -12.52
C LEU A 261 5.00 0.18 -13.35
N LEU A 262 6.07 0.73 -12.79
CA LEU A 262 6.95 1.69 -13.48
C LEU A 262 7.74 1.05 -14.62
N TYR A 263 8.16 -0.19 -14.45
CA TYR A 263 8.81 -0.93 -15.52
C TYR A 263 7.85 -1.13 -16.70
N ASN A 264 6.63 -1.63 -16.45
CA ASN A 264 5.64 -1.87 -17.51
C ASN A 264 5.16 -0.55 -18.14
N ALA A 265 5.11 0.54 -17.36
CA ALA A 265 4.79 1.87 -17.89
C ALA A 265 5.83 2.38 -18.90
N ARG A 266 7.06 1.90 -18.86
CA ARG A 266 8.14 2.28 -19.77
C ARG A 266 8.17 1.46 -21.06
N GLN A 267 7.64 0.24 -21.06
CA GLN A 267 7.68 -0.63 -22.22
C GLN A 267 6.98 0.01 -23.44
N PRO A 268 7.51 -0.12 -24.66
CA PRO A 268 6.79 0.31 -25.87
C PRO A 268 5.45 -0.42 -25.93
N ARG A 269 4.43 0.24 -26.52
CA ARG A 269 3.13 -0.40 -26.74
C ARG A 269 3.33 -1.61 -27.64
N GLY A 270 3.07 -2.82 -27.14
CA GLY A 270 2.90 -3.99 -27.98
C GLY A 270 1.75 -3.78 -29.00
N PRO A 271 1.70 -4.59 -30.07
CA PRO A 271 0.59 -4.53 -31.02
C PRO A 271 -0.73 -4.63 -30.21
N ARG A 272 -1.69 -3.75 -30.53
CA ARG A 272 -3.02 -3.79 -29.91
C ARG A 272 -3.61 -5.17 -30.15
N MET A 273 -3.76 -5.97 -29.11
CA MET A 273 -4.68 -7.09 -29.21
C MET A 273 -6.08 -6.52 -29.46
N PRO A 274 -6.84 -7.04 -30.45
CA PRO A 274 -8.20 -6.61 -30.64
C PRO A 274 -8.96 -6.78 -29.32
N GLY A 275 -9.56 -5.70 -28.85
CA GLY A 275 -10.28 -5.69 -27.58
C GLY A 275 -11.45 -6.69 -27.64
N LYS A 276 -11.85 -7.26 -26.50
CA LYS A 276 -12.98 -8.18 -26.36
C LYS A 276 -14.29 -7.70 -27.00
N ARG A 277 -14.46 -6.40 -27.26
CA ARG A 277 -15.58 -5.85 -28.01
C ARG A 277 -15.59 -6.26 -29.47
N LEU A 278 -14.42 -6.23 -30.14
CA LEU A 278 -14.30 -6.64 -31.55
C LEU A 278 -14.56 -8.13 -31.75
N LEU A 279 -14.20 -8.96 -30.76
CA LEU A 279 -14.51 -10.40 -30.80
C LEU A 279 -16.02 -10.67 -30.61
N LYS A 280 -16.69 -9.87 -29.78
CA LYS A 280 -18.14 -10.01 -29.58
C LYS A 280 -18.94 -9.50 -30.77
N ASP A 281 -18.47 -8.48 -31.45
CA ASP A 281 -19.10 -7.94 -32.66
C ASP A 281 -18.89 -8.90 -33.84
N THR A 282 -17.76 -9.59 -33.92
CA THR A 282 -17.49 -10.61 -34.95
C THR A 282 -18.32 -11.89 -34.69
N GLU A 283 -18.43 -12.36 -33.45
CA GLU A 283 -19.28 -13.51 -33.11
C GLU A 283 -20.79 -13.22 -33.37
N THR A 284 -21.25 -11.99 -33.16
CA THR A 284 -22.63 -11.59 -33.49
C THR A 284 -22.85 -11.41 -35.01
N GLU A 285 -21.85 -11.00 -35.77
CA GLU A 285 -21.95 -10.94 -37.23
C GLU A 285 -21.94 -12.34 -37.87
N ASP A 286 -21.13 -13.26 -37.36
CA ASP A 286 -21.10 -14.64 -37.85
C ASP A 286 -22.40 -15.40 -37.52
N LEU A 287 -22.97 -15.21 -36.32
CA LEU A 287 -24.28 -15.76 -35.97
C LEU A 287 -25.45 -15.21 -36.82
N ASN A 288 -25.37 -13.94 -37.25
CA ASN A 288 -26.36 -13.36 -38.17
C ASN A 288 -26.18 -13.79 -39.63
N ARG A 289 -24.99 -14.24 -40.02
CA ARG A 289 -24.75 -14.77 -41.38
C ARG A 289 -25.21 -16.22 -41.54
N GLU A 290 -25.16 -17.02 -40.44
CA GLU A 290 -25.64 -18.40 -40.46
C GLU A 290 -27.18 -18.52 -40.36
N GLY A 291 -27.87 -17.43 -40.01
CA GLY A 291 -29.34 -17.44 -39.79
C GLY A 291 -30.20 -17.00 -40.98
N THR A 292 -29.66 -16.75 -42.17
CA THR A 292 -30.47 -16.50 -43.37
C THR A 292 -30.64 -17.79 -44.16
N PRO A 293 -31.84 -18.39 -44.15
CA PRO A 293 -32.12 -19.50 -45.05
C PRO A 293 -32.22 -18.95 -46.48
N ASP A 294 -31.49 -19.57 -47.41
CA ASP A 294 -31.70 -19.39 -48.85
C ASP A 294 -33.13 -19.73 -49.20
N GLU A 295 -34.00 -18.75 -49.37
CA GLU A 295 -35.25 -18.89 -50.09
C GLU A 295 -34.94 -18.70 -51.61
N GLY A 296 -34.78 -19.82 -52.25
CA GLY A 296 -34.79 -19.94 -53.72
C GLY A 296 -35.82 -20.94 -54.20
#